data_9edb021d3699c6b0f667b2bb9348337b
#
_entry.id   9edb021d3699c6b0f667b2bb9348337b
#
_cell.length_a   1.000
_cell.length_b   1.000
_cell.length_c   1.000
_cell.angle_alpha   90.00
_cell.angle_beta   90.00
_cell.angle_gamma   90.00
#
_symmetry.space_group_name_H-M   'P 1'
#
loop_
_entity.id
_entity.type
_entity.pdbx_description
1 polymer ?
#
loop_
_entity_poly.entity_id
_entity_poly.type
_entity_poly.pdbx_seq_one_letter_code
_entity_poly.pdbx_strand_id
1 'polypeptide(L)'
;MTNKKLKSVFIVDDSAIERSMLTDHLSKNEGVEIKEFSNGESCIKEIVMGNVEEPDLILMDYFLETSPGSQSDGLEVLMKLKEICPASEVIMLTSVSNDKIKELAKNKGALDYVVKSQISYQQLDDVLQKHFS
;
A
#
# COMPACT_ATOMS: atom_id res chain seq x y z
N MET A 1 -2.60 17.17 16.54
CA MET A 1 -1.96 16.86 15.25
C MET A 1 -2.97 16.94 14.14
N THR A 2 -2.61 17.67 13.09
CA THR A 2 -3.45 17.74 11.90
C THR A 2 -3.17 16.52 11.02
N ASN A 3 -4.23 15.85 10.57
CA ASN A 3 -4.08 14.79 9.60
C ASN A 3 -3.68 15.36 8.26
N LYS A 4 -2.79 14.67 7.56
CA LYS A 4 -2.38 15.01 6.22
C LYS A 4 -3.52 14.72 5.25
N LYS A 5 -3.74 15.62 4.30
CA LYS A 5 -4.72 15.38 3.25
C LYS A 5 -4.17 14.33 2.27
N LEU A 6 -5.01 13.36 1.95
CA LEU A 6 -4.64 12.31 1.00
C LEU A 6 -4.76 12.84 -0.43
N LYS A 7 -3.64 12.93 -1.13
CA LYS A 7 -3.58 13.45 -2.51
C LYS A 7 -3.06 12.43 -3.51
N SER A 8 -2.20 11.53 -3.07
CA SER A 8 -1.52 10.59 -3.97
C SER A 8 -1.40 9.22 -3.33
N VAL A 9 -1.85 8.20 -4.03
CA VAL A 9 -1.85 6.81 -3.55
C VAL A 9 -1.23 5.91 -4.61
N PHE A 10 -0.32 5.05 -4.19
CA PHE A 10 0.17 3.95 -5.01
C PHE A 10 -0.48 2.67 -4.52
N ILE A 11 -0.94 1.85 -5.46
CA ILE A 11 -1.50 0.53 -5.17
C ILE A 11 -0.54 -0.51 -5.73
N VAL A 12 -0.05 -1.39 -4.87
CA VAL A 12 0.88 -2.46 -5.25
C VAL A 12 0.21 -3.80 -4.97
N ASP A 13 -0.23 -4.47 -6.02
CA ASP A 13 -0.96 -5.73 -5.93
C ASP A 13 -0.81 -6.47 -7.26
N ASP A 14 -0.54 -7.76 -7.22
CA ASP A 14 -0.36 -8.56 -8.43
C ASP A 14 -1.68 -8.86 -9.17
N SER A 15 -2.81 -8.69 -8.51
CA SER A 15 -4.12 -8.91 -9.11
C SER A 15 -4.64 -7.63 -9.79
N ALA A 16 -4.78 -7.67 -11.11
CA ALA A 16 -5.33 -6.55 -11.87
C ALA A 16 -6.76 -6.23 -11.45
N ILE A 17 -7.53 -7.26 -11.10
CA ILE A 17 -8.92 -7.08 -10.65
C ILE A 17 -8.95 -6.34 -9.31
N GLU A 18 -8.13 -6.75 -8.37
CA GLU A 18 -8.08 -6.09 -7.06
C GLU A 18 -7.57 -4.66 -7.17
N ARG A 19 -6.55 -4.40 -8.01
CA ARG A 19 -6.09 -3.03 -8.25
C ARG A 19 -7.20 -2.16 -8.80
N SER A 20 -7.94 -2.68 -9.78
CA SER A 20 -9.04 -1.95 -10.40
C SER A 20 -10.14 -1.61 -9.38
N MET A 21 -10.50 -2.58 -8.54
CA MET A 21 -11.51 -2.38 -7.51
C MET A 21 -11.10 -1.32 -6.48
N LEU A 22 -9.83 -1.37 -6.05
CA LEU A 22 -9.30 -0.37 -5.11
C LEU A 22 -9.26 1.01 -5.76
N THR A 23 -8.80 1.08 -7.00
CA THR A 23 -8.76 2.35 -7.75
C THR A 23 -10.15 2.96 -7.86
N ASP A 24 -11.14 2.16 -8.22
CA ASP A 24 -12.53 2.64 -8.31
C ASP A 24 -13.02 3.15 -6.97
N HIS A 25 -12.73 2.42 -5.90
CA HIS A 25 -13.16 2.81 -4.57
C HIS A 25 -12.53 4.13 -4.11
N LEU A 26 -11.22 4.26 -4.29
CA LEU A 26 -10.49 5.44 -3.84
C LEU A 26 -10.75 6.65 -4.73
N SER A 27 -11.07 6.43 -6.01
CA SER A 27 -11.38 7.51 -6.95
C SER A 27 -12.66 8.27 -6.60
N LYS A 28 -13.46 7.75 -5.71
CA LYS A 28 -14.64 8.46 -5.20
C LYS A 28 -14.26 9.68 -4.37
N ASN A 29 -13.03 9.74 -3.91
CA ASN A 29 -12.50 10.90 -3.18
C ASN A 29 -11.91 11.89 -4.19
N GLU A 30 -12.43 13.11 -4.20
CA GLU A 30 -11.95 14.14 -5.11
C GLU A 30 -10.49 14.49 -4.85
N GLY A 31 -9.74 14.66 -5.92
CA GLY A 31 -8.37 15.13 -5.85
C GLY A 31 -7.34 14.07 -5.51
N VAL A 32 -7.75 12.81 -5.41
CA VAL A 32 -6.81 11.71 -5.16
C VAL A 32 -6.28 11.17 -6.48
N GLU A 33 -4.97 11.22 -6.66
CA GLU A 33 -4.29 10.66 -7.81
C GLU A 33 -3.80 9.26 -7.46
N ILE A 34 -4.07 8.29 -8.33
CA ILE A 34 -3.78 6.89 -8.07
C ILE A 34 -2.88 6.31 -9.16
N LYS A 35 -1.82 5.61 -8.74
CA LYS A 35 -0.97 4.84 -9.64
C LYS A 35 -0.97 3.40 -9.19
N GLU A 36 -0.98 2.48 -10.16
CA GLU A 36 -1.04 1.04 -9.90
C GLU A 36 0.26 0.38 -10.32
N PHE A 37 0.71 -0.57 -9.50
CA PHE A 37 1.90 -1.37 -9.77
C PHE A 37 1.56 -2.84 -9.54
N SER A 38 2.00 -3.69 -10.44
CA SER A 38 1.73 -5.14 -10.34
C SER A 38 2.68 -5.87 -9.39
N ASN A 39 3.78 -5.23 -9.01
CA ASN A 39 4.74 -5.82 -8.06
C ASN A 39 5.54 -4.74 -7.36
N GLY A 40 6.22 -5.14 -6.28
CA GLY A 40 7.00 -4.20 -5.47
C GLY A 40 8.23 -3.66 -6.17
N GLU A 41 8.88 -4.48 -6.99
CA GLU A 41 10.09 -4.09 -7.72
C GLU A 41 9.81 -2.94 -8.68
N SER A 42 8.70 -3.00 -9.40
CA SER A 42 8.29 -1.92 -10.31
C SER A 42 8.06 -0.61 -9.58
N CYS A 43 7.38 -0.69 -8.43
CA CYS A 43 7.11 0.49 -7.60
C CYS A 43 8.41 1.12 -7.10
N ILE A 44 9.28 0.30 -6.54
CA ILE A 44 10.58 0.76 -6.02
C ILE A 44 11.41 1.39 -7.14
N LYS A 45 11.46 0.73 -8.29
CA LYS A 45 12.23 1.21 -9.44
C LYS A 45 11.78 2.60 -9.87
N GLU A 46 10.47 2.81 -10.01
CA GLU A 46 9.95 4.11 -10.45
C GLU A 46 10.27 5.21 -9.45
N ILE A 47 10.21 4.92 -8.16
CA ILE A 47 10.54 5.88 -7.11
C ILE A 47 12.04 6.20 -7.14
N VAL A 48 12.89 5.18 -7.18
CA VAL A 48 14.35 5.33 -7.16
C VAL A 48 14.84 6.11 -8.37
N MET A 49 14.26 5.85 -9.55
CA MET A 49 14.64 6.54 -10.79
C MET A 49 14.06 7.95 -10.92
N GLY A 50 13.19 8.33 -9.99
CA GLY A 50 12.57 9.66 -10.02
C GLY A 50 11.52 9.84 -11.11
N ASN A 51 11.00 8.74 -11.64
CA ASN A 51 9.97 8.80 -12.69
C ASN A 51 8.59 9.18 -12.13
N VAL A 52 8.40 9.04 -10.83
CA VAL A 52 7.17 9.39 -10.13
C VAL A 52 7.50 10.17 -8.87
N GLU A 53 6.58 11.02 -8.44
CA GLU A 53 6.72 11.69 -7.15
C GLU A 53 6.39 10.71 -6.04
N GLU A 54 7.00 10.88 -4.87
CA GLU A 54 6.71 10.04 -3.72
C GLU A 54 5.25 10.24 -3.30
N PRO A 55 4.50 9.15 -3.11
CA PRO A 55 3.08 9.26 -2.77
C PRO A 55 2.88 9.58 -1.29
N ASP A 56 1.68 9.99 -0.94
CA ASP A 56 1.28 10.13 0.46
C ASP A 56 1.09 8.76 1.11
N LEU A 57 0.57 7.82 0.33
CA LEU A 57 0.17 6.51 0.81
C LEU A 57 0.49 5.42 -0.21
N ILE A 58 0.98 4.30 0.28
CA ILE A 58 1.16 3.09 -0.52
C ILE A 58 0.29 2.00 0.11
N LEU A 59 -0.66 1.49 -0.67
CA LEU A 59 -1.45 0.33 -0.28
C LEU A 59 -0.80 -0.89 -0.92
N MET A 60 -0.35 -1.82 -0.10
CA MET A 60 0.44 -2.94 -0.59
C MET A 60 -0.08 -4.28 -0.09
N ASP A 61 -0.27 -5.23 -1.01
CA ASP A 61 -0.61 -6.60 -0.65
C ASP A 61 0.60 -7.29 -0.02
N TYR A 62 0.37 -8.01 1.07
CA TYR A 62 1.42 -8.80 1.69
C TYR A 62 1.90 -9.93 0.78
N PHE A 63 0.97 -10.59 0.08
CA PHE A 63 1.28 -11.70 -0.82
C PHE A 63 1.47 -11.19 -2.24
N LEU A 64 2.64 -10.63 -2.52
CA LEU A 64 3.01 -10.21 -3.87
C LEU A 64 3.66 -11.37 -4.61
N GLU A 65 3.13 -11.70 -5.78
CA GLU A 65 3.81 -12.64 -6.65
C GLU A 65 5.06 -11.96 -7.19
N THR A 66 6.16 -12.68 -7.10
CA THR A 66 7.43 -12.21 -7.61
C THR A 66 7.82 -13.03 -8.82
N SER A 67 8.81 -12.56 -9.57
CA SER A 67 9.36 -13.31 -10.69
C SER A 67 9.85 -14.68 -10.19
N PRO A 68 9.80 -15.71 -11.03
CA PRO A 68 10.32 -17.03 -10.65
C PRO A 68 11.73 -16.93 -10.06
N GLY A 69 11.92 -17.49 -8.89
CA GLY A 69 13.19 -17.42 -8.18
C GLY A 69 13.36 -16.25 -7.24
N SER A 70 12.48 -15.27 -7.29
CA SER A 70 12.49 -14.15 -6.36
C SER A 70 11.79 -14.55 -5.05
N GLN A 71 12.36 -14.13 -3.93
CA GLN A 71 11.82 -14.43 -2.61
C GLN A 71 11.25 -13.19 -1.92
N SER A 72 11.07 -12.09 -2.67
CA SER A 72 10.56 -10.85 -2.08
C SER A 72 9.12 -11.01 -1.61
N ASP A 73 8.88 -10.85 -0.33
CA ASP A 73 7.53 -10.78 0.22
C ASP A 73 7.18 -9.33 0.52
N GLY A 74 5.95 -9.12 1.00
CA GLY A 74 5.48 -7.78 1.30
C GLY A 74 6.30 -7.08 2.39
N LEU A 75 6.86 -7.82 3.34
CA LEU A 75 7.68 -7.22 4.40
C LEU A 75 9.00 -6.69 3.87
N GLU A 76 9.65 -7.41 2.96
CA GLU A 76 10.89 -6.93 2.33
C GLU A 76 10.63 -5.66 1.52
N VAL A 77 9.54 -5.65 0.75
CA VAL A 77 9.16 -4.49 -0.04
C VAL A 77 8.84 -3.31 0.87
N LEU A 78 8.12 -3.55 1.97
CA LEU A 78 7.82 -2.51 2.97
C LEU A 78 9.10 -1.89 3.52
N MET A 79 10.05 -2.72 3.91
CA MET A 79 11.33 -2.24 4.45
C MET A 79 12.05 -1.35 3.45
N LYS A 80 12.09 -1.78 2.18
CA LYS A 80 12.74 -1.02 1.13
C LYS A 80 12.03 0.31 0.86
N LEU A 81 10.72 0.29 0.83
CA LEU A 81 9.95 1.52 0.64
C LEU A 81 10.17 2.51 1.76
N LYS A 82 10.20 2.04 3.01
CA LYS A 82 10.45 2.94 4.15
C LYS A 82 11.88 3.49 4.15
N GLU A 83 12.83 2.77 3.54
CA GLU A 83 14.19 3.25 3.37
C GLU A 83 14.28 4.35 2.32
N ILE A 84 13.65 4.17 1.16
CA ILE A 84 13.77 5.09 0.02
C ILE A 84 12.79 6.26 0.06
N CYS A 85 11.62 6.09 0.70
CA CYS A 85 10.62 7.16 0.82
C CYS A 85 9.98 7.14 2.22
N PRO A 86 10.77 7.50 3.25
CA PRO A 86 10.31 7.37 4.64
C PRO A 86 9.11 8.25 4.98
N ALA A 87 8.84 9.30 4.21
CA ALA A 87 7.69 10.16 4.44
C ALA A 87 6.37 9.58 3.92
N SER A 88 6.45 8.58 3.01
CA SER A 88 5.27 7.91 2.49
C SER A 88 4.75 6.91 3.51
N GLU A 89 3.46 6.95 3.80
CA GLU A 89 2.84 5.96 4.68
C GLU A 89 2.55 4.69 3.91
N VAL A 90 2.70 3.54 4.57
CA VAL A 90 2.41 2.24 3.94
C VAL A 90 1.36 1.51 4.77
N ILE A 91 0.29 1.08 4.13
CA ILE A 91 -0.71 0.21 4.72
C ILE A 91 -0.61 -1.15 4.03
N MET A 92 -0.42 -2.19 4.82
CA MET A 92 -0.44 -3.56 4.32
C MET A 92 -1.90 -4.00 4.20
N LEU A 93 -2.27 -4.47 3.03
CA LEU A 93 -3.63 -4.91 2.74
C LEU A 93 -3.56 -6.37 2.30
N THR A 94 -4.20 -7.26 3.05
CA THR A 94 -4.04 -8.69 2.83
C THR A 94 -5.33 -9.47 3.10
N SER A 95 -5.47 -10.62 2.44
CA SER A 95 -6.60 -11.52 2.66
C SER A 95 -6.42 -12.41 3.89
N VAL A 96 -5.24 -12.37 4.53
CA VAL A 96 -4.92 -13.24 5.67
C VAL A 96 -4.82 -12.44 6.96
N SER A 97 -5.58 -12.85 7.96
CA SER A 97 -5.47 -12.29 9.30
C SER A 97 -4.39 -13.06 10.06
N ASN A 98 -3.30 -12.38 10.39
CA ASN A 98 -2.17 -13.00 11.10
C ASN A 98 -1.53 -11.96 12.02
N ASP A 99 -1.66 -12.18 13.31
CA ASP A 99 -1.18 -11.22 14.31
C ASP A 99 0.32 -11.05 14.32
N LYS A 100 1.06 -12.11 14.02
CA LYS A 100 2.53 -12.03 13.92
C LYS A 100 2.96 -11.15 12.76
N ILE A 101 2.34 -11.34 11.60
CA ILE A 101 2.65 -10.54 10.42
C ILE A 101 2.25 -9.08 10.65
N LYS A 102 1.11 -8.87 11.28
CA LYS A 102 0.65 -7.52 11.64
C LYS A 102 1.67 -6.80 12.53
N GLU A 103 2.16 -7.50 13.56
CA GLU A 103 3.15 -6.94 14.47
C GLU A 103 4.46 -6.65 13.75
N LEU A 104 4.94 -7.59 12.92
CA LEU A 104 6.15 -7.41 12.14
C LEU A 104 6.02 -6.23 11.18
N ALA A 105 4.89 -6.11 10.48
CA ALA A 105 4.67 -5.02 9.56
C ALA A 105 4.71 -3.67 10.27
N LYS A 106 4.06 -3.56 11.41
CA LYS A 106 4.08 -2.32 12.21
C LYS A 106 5.47 -1.99 12.72
N ASN A 107 6.22 -2.99 13.16
CA ASN A 107 7.60 -2.80 13.63
C ASN A 107 8.52 -2.34 12.50
N LYS A 108 8.22 -2.70 11.27
CA LYS A 108 9.02 -2.31 10.10
C LYS A 108 8.53 -1.00 9.46
N GLY A 109 7.55 -0.36 10.06
CA GLY A 109 7.14 0.99 9.67
C GLY A 109 5.81 1.11 8.94
N ALA A 110 5.02 0.03 8.84
CA ALA A 110 3.69 0.13 8.26
C ALA A 110 2.78 0.95 9.20
N LEU A 111 1.99 1.81 8.60
CA LEU A 111 1.01 2.60 9.33
C LEU A 111 -0.06 1.70 9.93
N ASP A 112 -0.51 0.73 9.16
CA ASP A 112 -1.48 -0.24 9.61
C ASP A 112 -1.45 -1.51 8.75
N TYR A 113 -2.18 -2.51 9.19
CA TYR A 113 -2.34 -3.80 8.53
C TYR A 113 -3.83 -4.09 8.47
N VAL A 114 -4.39 -4.11 7.28
CA VAL A 114 -5.83 -4.24 7.07
C VAL A 114 -6.14 -5.55 6.36
N VAL A 115 -7.08 -6.30 6.91
CA VAL A 115 -7.53 -7.56 6.29
C VAL A 115 -8.59 -7.23 5.24
N LYS A 116 -8.35 -7.69 4.01
CA LYS A 116 -9.28 -7.51 2.90
C LYS A 116 -10.61 -8.20 3.19
N SER A 117 -11.70 -7.51 2.91
CA SER A 117 -13.03 -8.10 2.94
C SER A 117 -13.54 -8.18 1.51
N GLN A 118 -14.16 -9.31 1.16
CA GLN A 118 -14.79 -9.46 -0.16
C GLN A 118 -16.05 -8.59 -0.30
N ILE A 119 -16.55 -8.07 0.81
CA ILE A 119 -17.84 -7.37 0.86
C ILE A 119 -17.68 -5.86 0.87
N SER A 120 -16.65 -5.35 1.55
CA SER A 120 -16.49 -3.90 1.67
C SER A 120 -15.06 -3.51 2.00
N TYR A 121 -14.76 -2.22 1.79
CA TYR A 121 -13.50 -1.61 2.20
C TYR A 121 -13.66 -0.81 3.49
N GLN A 122 -14.65 -1.15 4.32
CA GLN A 122 -14.96 -0.37 5.52
C GLN A 122 -13.77 -0.25 6.46
N GLN A 123 -13.04 -1.34 6.67
CA GLN A 123 -11.87 -1.32 7.56
C GLN A 123 -10.77 -0.41 7.02
N LEU A 124 -10.55 -0.46 5.70
CA LEU A 124 -9.60 0.45 5.05
C LEU A 124 -10.06 1.89 5.19
N ASP A 125 -11.33 2.17 4.94
CA ASP A 125 -11.88 3.52 5.05
C ASP A 125 -11.72 4.07 6.46
N ASP A 126 -11.95 3.25 7.48
CA ASP A 126 -11.79 3.66 8.87
C ASP A 126 -10.34 4.05 9.17
N VAL A 127 -9.37 3.29 8.67
CA VAL A 127 -7.96 3.58 8.85
C VAL A 127 -7.59 4.88 8.11
N LEU A 128 -8.07 5.06 6.88
CA LEU A 128 -7.79 6.27 6.10
C LEU A 128 -8.37 7.50 6.78
N GLN A 129 -9.60 7.40 7.28
CA GLN A 129 -10.25 8.50 7.97
C GLN A 129 -9.52 8.88 9.26
N LYS A 130 -8.95 7.90 9.95
CA LYS A 130 -8.19 8.13 11.17
C LYS A 130 -6.89 8.89 10.91
N HIS A 131 -6.22 8.64 9.80
CA HIS A 131 -4.87 9.14 9.52
C HIS A 131 -4.81 10.24 8.47
N PHE A 132 -5.84 10.41 7.65
CA PHE A 132 -5.89 11.41 6.59
C PHE A 132 -7.17 12.24 6.67
N SER A 133 -7.07 13.46 6.18
CA SER A 133 -8.22 14.38 6.15
C SER A 133 -9.07 14.18 4.90
#